data_5182ea68103befb2c7f00b793bec0516
#
_entry.id   5182ea68103befb2c7f00b793bec0516
#
_cell.length_a   1.000
_cell.length_b   1.000
_cell.length_c   1.000
_cell.angle_alpha   90.00
_cell.angle_beta   90.00
_cell.angle_gamma   90.00
#
_symmetry.space_group_name_H-M   'P 1'
#
loop_
_entity.id
_entity.type
_entity.pdbx_description
1 polymer ?
#
loop_
_entity_poly.entity_id
_entity_poly.type
_entity_poly.pdbx_seq_one_letter_code
_entity_poly.pdbx_strand_id
1 'polypeptide(L)'
;MQRPMAVSIVGFFVDDTEITNNEYRQFVHYVRDSIAHVTLDHFKEDEDGNQTIDWEYEIDWSDELLDDMYFQGDDVFAGKKELDTRELVYKYEWKDWKKAASPQFKGKRTEIINREEVSIYPDTLVWIRDFAYSYNEPFTRNYFWHPAFDDYPVVGVNWKMAKAFCAWRTNL
;
A
#
# COMPACT_ATOMS: atom_id res chain seq x y z
N MET A 1 -4.15 -31.89 -19.51
CA MET A 1 -3.17 -31.06 -20.25
C MET A 1 -3.85 -29.74 -20.58
N GLN A 2 -3.32 -28.60 -20.04
CA GLN A 2 -3.76 -27.28 -20.48
C GLN A 2 -3.19 -27.01 -21.87
N ARG A 3 -4.03 -26.52 -22.80
CA ARG A 3 -3.57 -26.13 -24.15
C ARG A 3 -2.83 -24.80 -24.05
N PRO A 4 -1.67 -24.66 -24.73
CA PRO A 4 -1.00 -23.38 -24.81
C PRO A 4 -1.91 -22.34 -25.48
N MET A 5 -2.02 -21.18 -24.90
CA MET A 5 -2.81 -20.07 -25.41
C MET A 5 -1.88 -18.89 -25.71
N ALA A 6 -1.98 -18.34 -26.92
CA ALA A 6 -1.27 -17.11 -27.27
C ALA A 6 -2.10 -15.91 -26.73
N VAL A 7 -1.44 -15.04 -25.99
CA VAL A 7 -2.02 -13.81 -25.44
C VAL A 7 -1.19 -12.63 -25.90
N SER A 8 -1.85 -11.59 -26.43
CA SER A 8 -1.21 -10.31 -26.72
C SER A 8 -1.43 -9.37 -25.56
N ILE A 9 -0.35 -8.82 -25.00
CA ILE A 9 -0.37 -7.89 -23.88
C ILE A 9 0.25 -6.58 -24.35
N VAL A 10 -0.33 -5.45 -23.90
CA VAL A 10 0.27 -4.11 -24.11
C VAL A 10 1.62 -4.07 -23.38
N GLY A 11 2.60 -3.33 -23.92
CA GLY A 11 3.89 -3.17 -23.27
C GLY A 11 3.73 -2.64 -21.84
N PHE A 12 4.49 -3.20 -20.91
CA PHE A 12 4.50 -2.82 -19.49
C PHE A 12 5.92 -2.99 -18.94
N PHE A 13 6.19 -2.32 -17.84
CA PHE A 13 7.42 -2.52 -17.07
C PHE A 13 7.21 -3.67 -16.08
N VAL A 14 8.23 -4.49 -15.94
CA VAL A 14 8.26 -5.58 -14.96
C VAL A 14 9.63 -5.58 -14.28
N ASP A 15 9.64 -5.79 -12.98
CA ASP A 15 10.89 -5.99 -12.26
C ASP A 15 11.48 -7.36 -12.62
N ASP A 16 12.79 -7.46 -12.66
CA ASP A 16 13.50 -8.71 -12.92
C ASP A 16 13.65 -9.57 -11.65
N THR A 17 13.33 -9.00 -10.50
CA THR A 17 13.33 -9.64 -9.18
C THR A 17 11.98 -9.49 -8.49
N GLU A 18 11.74 -10.31 -7.46
CA GLU A 18 10.59 -10.14 -6.57
C GLU A 18 10.75 -8.88 -5.74
N ILE A 19 9.62 -8.22 -5.44
CA ILE A 19 9.60 -7.04 -4.58
C ILE A 19 10.01 -7.43 -3.17
N THR A 20 11.00 -6.73 -2.64
CA THR A 20 11.59 -6.99 -1.32
C THR A 20 10.76 -6.37 -0.19
N ASN A 21 11.00 -6.83 1.05
CA ASN A 21 10.40 -6.23 2.25
C ASN A 21 10.73 -4.73 2.35
N ASN A 22 11.97 -4.34 2.04
CA ASN A 22 12.39 -2.94 2.09
C ASN A 22 11.63 -2.09 1.07
N GLU A 23 11.49 -2.55 -0.17
CA GLU A 23 10.74 -1.83 -1.21
C GLU A 23 9.27 -1.69 -0.84
N TYR A 24 8.66 -2.76 -0.34
CA TYR A 24 7.26 -2.71 0.05
C TYR A 24 7.03 -1.82 1.29
N ARG A 25 7.99 -1.76 2.25
CA ARG A 25 7.93 -0.83 3.38
C ARG A 25 7.94 0.63 2.95
N GLN A 26 8.62 0.99 1.86
CA GLN A 26 8.57 2.36 1.32
C GLN A 26 7.13 2.75 0.97
N PHE A 27 6.37 1.83 0.38
CA PHE A 27 4.95 2.05 0.12
C PHE A 27 4.12 2.20 1.40
N VAL A 28 4.37 1.34 2.39
CA VAL A 28 3.70 1.41 3.70
C VAL A 28 4.00 2.75 4.38
N HIS A 29 5.25 3.20 4.36
CA HIS A 29 5.64 4.50 4.93
C HIS A 29 4.99 5.66 4.17
N TYR A 30 5.00 5.62 2.84
CA TYR A 30 4.34 6.64 2.03
C TYR A 30 2.87 6.79 2.38
N VAL A 31 2.14 5.69 2.52
CA VAL A 31 0.70 5.73 2.87
C VAL A 31 0.51 6.25 4.30
N ARG A 32 1.31 5.79 5.26
CA ARG A 32 1.30 6.29 6.64
C ARG A 32 1.52 7.80 6.68
N ASP A 33 2.57 8.26 6.03
CA ASP A 33 2.97 9.67 6.05
C ASP A 33 1.95 10.53 5.28
N SER A 34 1.37 10.02 4.18
CA SER A 34 0.27 10.68 3.47
C SER A 34 -0.93 10.91 4.37
N ILE A 35 -1.32 9.90 5.14
CA ILE A 35 -2.47 10.00 6.07
C ILE A 35 -2.15 11.03 7.16
N ALA A 36 -0.95 11.00 7.72
CA ALA A 36 -0.53 11.96 8.74
C ALA A 36 -0.53 13.40 8.20
N HIS A 37 0.03 13.65 7.03
CA HIS A 37 0.02 14.99 6.40
C HIS A 37 -1.41 15.49 6.14
N VAL A 38 -2.30 14.61 5.65
CA VAL A 38 -3.71 14.97 5.43
C VAL A 38 -4.41 15.30 6.74
N THR A 39 -4.15 14.53 7.80
CA THR A 39 -4.76 14.75 9.12
C THR A 39 -4.26 16.05 9.77
N LEU A 40 -2.99 16.41 9.55
CA LEU A 40 -2.36 17.63 10.07
C LEU A 40 -2.58 18.86 9.16
N ASP A 41 -3.38 18.74 8.09
CA ASP A 41 -3.66 19.81 7.13
C ASP A 41 -2.41 20.40 6.46
N HIS A 42 -1.40 19.56 6.22
CA HIS A 42 -0.16 19.94 5.54
C HIS A 42 -0.34 19.95 4.03
N PHE A 43 -0.92 21.03 3.50
CA PHE A 43 -1.17 21.19 2.07
C PHE A 43 -0.46 22.41 1.50
N LYS A 44 -0.13 22.33 0.22
CA LYS A 44 0.26 23.45 -0.62
C LYS A 44 -0.58 23.51 -1.89
N GLU A 45 -0.70 24.70 -2.46
CA GLU A 45 -1.32 24.88 -3.77
C GLU A 45 -0.26 24.71 -4.86
N ASP A 46 -0.58 23.95 -5.91
CA ASP A 46 0.24 23.88 -7.10
C ASP A 46 -0.01 25.09 -8.04
N GLU A 47 0.72 25.16 -9.15
CA GLU A 47 0.61 26.25 -10.11
C GLU A 47 -0.80 26.33 -10.76
N ASP A 48 -1.56 25.26 -10.74
CA ASP A 48 -2.91 25.15 -11.29
C ASP A 48 -4.00 25.42 -10.22
N GLY A 49 -3.60 25.69 -8.97
CA GLY A 49 -4.52 25.95 -7.84
C GLY A 49 -5.11 24.70 -7.22
N ASN A 50 -4.55 23.50 -7.48
CA ASN A 50 -4.97 22.28 -6.80
C ASN A 50 -4.21 22.13 -5.49
N GLN A 51 -4.90 21.63 -4.47
CA GLN A 51 -4.26 21.28 -3.20
C GLN A 51 -3.51 19.94 -3.34
N THR A 52 -2.24 19.97 -2.96
CA THR A 52 -1.36 18.80 -2.90
C THR A 52 -0.71 18.70 -1.53
N ILE A 53 -0.33 17.50 -1.11
CA ILE A 53 0.40 17.31 0.15
C ILE A 53 1.73 18.03 0.07
N ASP A 54 2.05 18.82 1.10
CA ASP A 54 3.37 19.42 1.26
C ASP A 54 4.26 18.51 2.10
N TRP A 55 5.12 17.76 1.41
CA TRP A 55 6.05 16.81 2.01
C TRP A 55 7.26 17.46 2.69
N GLU A 56 7.39 18.78 2.65
CA GLU A 56 8.50 19.51 3.31
C GLU A 56 8.21 19.75 4.79
N TYR A 57 6.94 19.64 5.22
CA TYR A 57 6.61 19.73 6.63
C TYR A 57 7.08 18.46 7.38
N GLU A 58 7.66 18.68 8.56
CA GLU A 58 7.93 17.58 9.48
C GLU A 58 6.65 17.15 10.18
N ILE A 59 6.45 15.82 10.30
CA ILE A 59 5.30 15.25 11.00
C ILE A 59 5.64 15.18 12.49
N ASP A 60 4.89 15.88 13.32
CA ASP A 60 4.94 15.70 14.76
C ASP A 60 4.08 14.50 15.16
N TRP A 61 4.72 13.34 15.33
CA TRP A 61 4.04 12.10 15.72
C TRP A 61 3.46 12.11 17.15
N SER A 62 3.68 13.16 17.93
CA SER A 62 3.10 13.37 19.26
C SER A 62 1.82 14.16 19.24
N ASP A 63 1.42 14.70 18.10
CA ASP A 63 0.19 15.49 17.95
C ASP A 63 -1.05 14.61 18.23
N GLU A 64 -1.97 15.16 19.04
CA GLU A 64 -3.22 14.49 19.41
C GLU A 64 -4.13 14.20 18.21
N LEU A 65 -4.01 14.97 17.12
CA LEU A 65 -4.77 14.75 15.89
C LEU A 65 -4.43 13.40 15.22
N LEU A 66 -3.24 12.88 15.48
CA LEU A 66 -2.80 11.58 14.95
C LEU A 66 -3.20 10.39 15.84
N ASP A 67 -3.87 10.63 16.95
CA ASP A 67 -4.22 9.54 17.88
C ASP A 67 -5.11 8.48 17.23
N ASP A 68 -5.99 8.87 16.31
CA ASP A 68 -6.82 7.94 15.54
C ASP A 68 -6.03 6.96 14.66
N MET A 69 -4.77 7.25 14.36
CA MET A 69 -3.88 6.34 13.62
C MET A 69 -3.31 5.22 14.49
N TYR A 70 -3.52 5.26 15.78
CA TYR A 70 -2.96 4.31 16.73
C TYR A 70 -4.06 3.47 17.39
N PHE A 71 -3.70 2.28 17.84
CA PHE A 71 -4.63 1.44 18.62
C PHE A 71 -5.16 2.18 19.85
N GLN A 72 -6.47 2.10 20.07
CA GLN A 72 -7.18 2.78 21.14
C GLN A 72 -7.84 1.77 22.09
N GLY A 73 -8.08 2.20 23.33
CA GLY A 73 -8.85 1.46 24.32
C GLY A 73 -8.28 0.07 24.62
N ASP A 74 -9.11 -0.95 24.48
CA ASP A 74 -8.76 -2.35 24.79
C ASP A 74 -7.77 -2.98 23.79
N ASP A 75 -7.59 -2.36 22.63
CA ASP A 75 -6.63 -2.83 21.59
C ASP A 75 -5.19 -2.41 21.92
N VAL A 76 -4.98 -1.52 22.90
CA VAL A 76 -3.62 -1.06 23.29
C VAL A 76 -2.87 -2.15 24.04
N PHE A 77 -1.78 -2.64 23.47
CA PHE A 77 -0.95 -3.65 24.11
C PHE A 77 0.12 -3.02 25.02
N ALA A 78 0.15 -3.46 26.28
CA ALA A 78 1.16 -3.05 27.28
C ALA A 78 1.33 -1.52 27.43
N GLY A 79 0.28 -0.72 27.16
CA GLY A 79 0.31 0.74 27.24
C GLY A 79 1.21 1.43 26.21
N LYS A 80 1.59 0.72 25.15
CA LYS A 80 2.42 1.29 24.06
C LYS A 80 1.54 1.89 22.98
N LYS A 81 1.93 3.06 22.49
CA LYS A 81 1.33 3.70 21.32
C LYS A 81 1.85 2.97 20.07
N GLU A 82 1.03 2.12 19.49
CA GLU A 82 1.34 1.34 18.29
C GLU A 82 0.37 1.70 17.17
N LEU A 83 0.90 1.82 15.95
CA LEU A 83 0.13 2.18 14.77
C LEU A 83 -0.93 1.11 14.47
N ASP A 84 -2.19 1.52 14.31
CA ASP A 84 -3.24 0.63 13.82
C ASP A 84 -3.07 0.40 12.32
N THR A 85 -2.56 -0.75 11.98
CA THR A 85 -2.31 -1.12 10.58
C THR A 85 -3.58 -1.25 9.75
N ARG A 86 -4.76 -1.32 10.37
CA ARG A 86 -6.07 -1.33 9.69
C ARG A 86 -6.39 0.01 9.05
N GLU A 87 -5.86 1.10 9.62
CA GLU A 87 -6.03 2.47 9.10
C GLU A 87 -5.15 2.77 7.89
N LEU A 88 -4.16 1.92 7.60
CA LEU A 88 -3.28 2.09 6.44
C LEU A 88 -4.00 1.70 5.15
N VAL A 89 -4.89 2.58 4.69
CA VAL A 89 -5.69 2.40 3.48
C VAL A 89 -5.19 3.31 2.37
N TYR A 90 -4.72 2.71 1.28
CA TYR A 90 -4.33 3.44 0.08
C TYR A 90 -5.52 3.60 -0.86
N LYS A 91 -5.79 4.85 -1.26
CA LYS A 91 -6.85 5.22 -2.19
C LYS A 91 -6.23 5.61 -3.52
N TYR A 92 -6.64 4.96 -4.60
CA TYR A 92 -6.13 5.28 -5.92
C TYR A 92 -7.20 5.15 -7.00
N GLU A 93 -6.96 5.84 -8.11
CA GLU A 93 -7.82 5.80 -9.29
C GLU A 93 -7.09 5.11 -10.44
N TRP A 94 -7.83 4.35 -11.23
CA TRP A 94 -7.31 3.78 -12.46
C TRP A 94 -8.34 3.84 -13.59
N LYS A 95 -7.85 3.92 -14.82
CA LYS A 95 -8.71 4.01 -16.01
C LYS A 95 -8.94 2.61 -16.59
N ASP A 96 -10.20 2.25 -16.77
CA ASP A 96 -10.58 1.03 -17.49
C ASP A 96 -10.48 1.25 -19.01
N TRP A 97 -9.33 0.90 -19.56
CA TRP A 97 -9.06 1.08 -20.98
C TRP A 97 -9.96 0.22 -21.88
N LYS A 98 -10.49 -0.92 -21.39
CA LYS A 98 -11.44 -1.75 -22.13
C LYS A 98 -12.78 -1.03 -22.27
N LYS A 99 -13.26 -0.41 -21.20
CA LYS A 99 -14.44 0.45 -21.25
C LYS A 99 -14.20 1.69 -22.12
N ALA A 100 -13.03 2.33 -21.97
CA ALA A 100 -12.68 3.51 -22.75
C ALA A 100 -12.68 3.26 -24.27
N ALA A 101 -12.26 2.07 -24.70
CA ALA A 101 -12.27 1.65 -26.10
C ALA A 101 -13.66 1.32 -26.64
N SER A 102 -14.66 1.15 -25.80
CA SER A 102 -16.02 0.81 -26.20
C SER A 102 -16.83 2.05 -26.63
N PRO A 103 -17.50 2.04 -27.78
CA PRO A 103 -18.25 3.20 -28.29
C PRO A 103 -19.31 3.73 -27.33
N GLN A 104 -19.90 2.87 -26.50
CA GLN A 104 -20.95 3.23 -25.53
C GLN A 104 -20.47 4.15 -24.40
N PHE A 105 -19.14 4.18 -24.12
CA PHE A 105 -18.53 5.02 -23.11
C PHE A 105 -17.83 6.25 -23.70
N LYS A 106 -17.96 6.49 -25.01
CA LYS A 106 -17.35 7.66 -25.67
C LYS A 106 -17.88 8.96 -25.05
N GLY A 107 -16.97 9.78 -24.53
CA GLY A 107 -17.28 11.04 -23.85
C GLY A 107 -17.67 10.92 -22.37
N LYS A 108 -17.79 9.71 -21.83
CA LYS A 108 -18.20 9.47 -20.43
C LYS A 108 -16.99 9.19 -19.55
N ARG A 109 -16.16 10.20 -19.30
CA ARG A 109 -14.91 10.07 -18.55
C ARG A 109 -15.09 9.47 -17.16
N THR A 110 -16.15 9.87 -16.45
CA THR A 110 -16.42 9.41 -15.08
C THR A 110 -16.76 7.92 -14.99
N GLU A 111 -17.35 7.33 -16.04
CA GLU A 111 -17.74 5.93 -16.06
C GLU A 111 -16.57 4.98 -16.33
N ILE A 112 -15.45 5.51 -16.83
CA ILE A 112 -14.21 4.74 -17.11
C ILE A 112 -13.17 4.84 -16.00
N ILE A 113 -13.37 5.73 -15.03
CA ILE A 113 -12.49 5.88 -13.86
C ILE A 113 -13.03 5.00 -12.75
N ASN A 114 -12.20 4.08 -12.29
CA ASN A 114 -12.50 3.27 -11.12
C ASN A 114 -11.68 3.80 -9.94
N ARG A 115 -12.30 3.80 -8.76
CA ARG A 115 -11.65 4.15 -7.49
C ARG A 115 -11.59 2.91 -6.62
N GLU A 116 -10.45 2.66 -6.05
CA GLU A 116 -10.22 1.54 -5.15
C GLU A 116 -9.61 2.02 -3.85
N GLU A 117 -10.06 1.43 -2.75
CA GLU A 117 -9.50 1.61 -1.41
C GLU A 117 -8.98 0.25 -0.95
N VAL A 118 -7.72 0.19 -0.58
CA VAL A 118 -7.06 -1.08 -0.25
C VAL A 118 -6.25 -0.90 1.03
N SER A 119 -6.53 -1.74 2.05
CA SER A 119 -5.62 -1.87 3.18
C SER A 119 -4.32 -2.50 2.68
N ILE A 120 -3.20 -1.81 2.91
CA ILE A 120 -1.92 -2.14 2.25
C ILE A 120 -0.94 -2.86 3.17
N TYR A 121 -1.26 -2.99 4.45
CA TYR A 121 -0.36 -3.65 5.38
C TYR A 121 -0.34 -5.16 5.15
N PRO A 122 0.83 -5.78 4.94
CA PRO A 122 0.91 -7.20 4.64
C PRO A 122 0.53 -8.05 5.86
N ASP A 123 0.04 -9.26 5.60
CA ASP A 123 -0.21 -10.22 6.68
C ASP A 123 1.11 -10.77 7.23
N THR A 124 1.56 -10.19 8.31
CA THR A 124 2.83 -10.56 8.95
C THR A 124 2.80 -11.91 9.68
N LEU A 125 1.61 -12.54 9.80
CA LEU A 125 1.43 -13.82 10.48
C LEU A 125 1.47 -15.03 9.53
N VAL A 126 1.72 -14.83 8.25
CA VAL A 126 1.73 -15.90 7.23
C VAL A 126 2.69 -17.02 7.62
N TRP A 127 3.91 -16.69 8.03
CA TRP A 127 4.91 -17.70 8.43
C TRP A 127 4.48 -18.52 9.64
N ILE A 128 3.81 -17.89 10.62
CA ILE A 128 3.33 -18.58 11.82
C ILE A 128 2.19 -19.52 11.49
N ARG A 129 1.29 -19.13 10.57
CA ARG A 129 0.16 -19.98 10.16
C ARG A 129 0.59 -21.17 9.34
N ASP A 130 1.49 -20.96 8.38
CA ASP A 130 1.91 -22.01 7.46
C ASP A 130 2.91 -22.98 8.13
N PHE A 131 3.65 -22.50 9.12
CA PHE A 131 4.68 -23.28 9.83
C PHE A 131 4.45 -23.28 11.35
N ALA A 132 3.26 -23.68 11.77
CA ALA A 132 2.81 -23.64 13.17
C ALA A 132 3.72 -24.40 14.18
N TYR A 133 4.56 -25.32 13.73
CA TYR A 133 5.49 -26.08 14.55
C TYR A 133 6.93 -25.55 14.54
N SER A 134 7.18 -24.44 13.87
CA SER A 134 8.51 -23.86 13.70
C SER A 134 8.85 -22.85 14.79
N TYR A 135 8.81 -23.27 16.04
CA TYR A 135 8.92 -22.38 17.23
C TYR A 135 10.16 -21.47 17.26
N ASN A 136 11.22 -21.78 16.55
CA ASN A 136 12.49 -21.03 16.56
C ASN A 136 12.94 -20.58 15.17
N GLU A 137 12.11 -20.73 14.14
CA GLU A 137 12.47 -20.26 12.81
C GLU A 137 12.55 -18.73 12.78
N PRO A 138 13.67 -18.15 12.31
CA PRO A 138 13.85 -16.70 12.25
C PRO A 138 12.73 -15.99 11.47
N PHE A 139 12.23 -16.60 10.39
CA PHE A 139 11.14 -16.05 9.56
C PHE A 139 9.82 -15.87 10.31
N THR A 140 9.58 -16.59 11.40
CA THR A 140 8.38 -16.40 12.21
C THR A 140 8.49 -15.20 13.15
N ARG A 141 9.67 -14.58 13.23
CA ARG A 141 9.93 -13.44 14.11
C ARG A 141 10.17 -12.17 13.32
N ASN A 142 9.13 -11.36 13.19
CA ASN A 142 9.23 -10.00 12.65
C ASN A 142 9.84 -9.94 11.23
N TYR A 143 9.52 -10.92 10.37
CA TYR A 143 10.08 -11.03 9.02
C TYR A 143 9.97 -9.75 8.21
N PHE A 144 8.81 -9.09 8.27
CA PHE A 144 8.56 -7.89 7.48
C PHE A 144 9.39 -6.67 7.94
N TRP A 145 9.74 -6.57 9.23
CA TRP A 145 10.40 -5.40 9.78
C TRP A 145 11.86 -5.61 10.17
N HIS A 146 12.33 -6.85 10.24
CA HIS A 146 13.67 -7.11 10.69
C HIS A 146 14.70 -6.84 9.57
N PRO A 147 15.76 -6.01 9.81
CA PRO A 147 16.74 -5.61 8.80
C PRO A 147 17.43 -6.78 8.08
N ALA A 148 17.58 -7.92 8.73
CA ALA A 148 18.19 -9.11 8.12
C ALA A 148 17.38 -9.65 6.92
N PHE A 149 16.12 -9.26 6.79
CA PHE A 149 15.21 -9.70 5.72
C PHE A 149 14.84 -8.57 4.77
N ASP A 150 15.58 -7.46 4.78
CA ASP A 150 15.31 -6.29 3.92
C ASP A 150 15.27 -6.65 2.44
N ASP A 151 16.23 -7.43 2.00
CA ASP A 151 16.37 -7.85 0.60
C ASP A 151 15.65 -9.17 0.28
N TYR A 152 14.87 -9.70 1.23
CA TYR A 152 14.05 -10.89 1.01
C TYR A 152 12.69 -10.49 0.44
N PRO A 153 12.06 -11.38 -0.36
CA PRO A 153 10.75 -11.11 -0.96
C PRO A 153 9.68 -10.80 0.07
N VAL A 154 8.85 -9.80 -0.18
CA VAL A 154 7.70 -9.52 0.69
C VAL A 154 6.69 -10.66 0.62
N VAL A 155 6.16 -11.07 1.77
CA VAL A 155 5.11 -12.09 1.88
C VAL A 155 3.88 -11.53 2.58
N GLY A 156 2.74 -12.25 2.47
CA GLY A 156 1.48 -11.79 3.06
C GLY A 156 0.78 -10.70 2.27
N VAL A 157 1.15 -10.49 1.01
CA VAL A 157 0.56 -9.53 0.09
C VAL A 157 -0.44 -10.23 -0.82
N ASN A 158 -1.67 -9.75 -0.87
CA ASN A 158 -2.69 -10.25 -1.77
C ASN A 158 -2.69 -9.50 -3.11
N TRP A 159 -3.49 -10.00 -4.08
CA TRP A 159 -3.61 -9.41 -5.42
C TRP A 159 -3.97 -7.92 -5.43
N LYS A 160 -4.88 -7.49 -4.54
CA LYS A 160 -5.30 -6.08 -4.47
C LYS A 160 -4.17 -5.19 -3.96
N MET A 161 -3.44 -5.65 -2.96
CA MET A 161 -2.27 -4.96 -2.41
C MET A 161 -1.16 -4.84 -3.45
N ALA A 162 -0.85 -5.92 -4.19
CA ALA A 162 0.13 -5.89 -5.27
C ALA A 162 -0.26 -4.90 -6.37
N LYS A 163 -1.54 -4.88 -6.75
CA LYS A 163 -2.07 -3.92 -7.73
C LYS A 163 -1.97 -2.47 -7.22
N ALA A 164 -2.28 -2.23 -5.95
CA ALA A 164 -2.15 -0.93 -5.31
C ALA A 164 -0.69 -0.44 -5.28
N PHE A 165 0.25 -1.34 -4.97
CA PHE A 165 1.69 -1.08 -5.03
C PHE A 165 2.14 -0.66 -6.44
N CYS A 166 1.71 -1.41 -7.47
CA CYS A 166 2.02 -1.06 -8.86
C CYS A 166 1.44 0.31 -9.26
N ALA A 167 0.21 0.63 -8.82
CA ALA A 167 -0.40 1.93 -9.07
C ALA A 167 0.38 3.06 -8.38
N TRP A 168 0.76 2.87 -7.13
CA TRP A 168 1.60 3.82 -6.39
C TRP A 168 2.93 4.07 -7.09
N ARG A 169 3.67 3.02 -7.44
CA ARG A 169 4.97 3.11 -8.13
C ARG A 169 4.91 3.77 -9.51
N THR A 170 3.77 3.68 -10.17
CA THR A 170 3.57 4.32 -11.49
C THR A 170 3.31 5.81 -11.36
N ASN A 171 2.79 6.27 -10.22
CA ASN A 171 2.42 7.66 -9.96
C ASN A 171 3.49 8.45 -9.18
N LEU A 172 4.61 7.80 -8.81
CA LEU A 172 5.80 8.45 -8.26
C LEU A 172 6.58 9.18 -9.36
#